data_4d1937b3f55e3e3055097405120b3255
#
_entry.id   4d1937b3f55e3e3055097405120b3255
#
_cell.length_a   1.000
_cell.length_b   1.000
_cell.length_c   1.000
_cell.angle_alpha   90.00
_cell.angle_beta   90.00
_cell.angle_gamma   90.00
#
_symmetry.space_group_name_H-M   'P 1'
#
loop_
_entity.id
_entity.type
_entity.pdbx_description
1 polymer ?
#
loop_
_entity_poly.entity_id
_entity_poly.type
_entity_poly.pdbx_seq_one_letter_code
_entity_poly.pdbx_strand_id
1 'polypeptide(L)'
;IVTRSTEMESIINEMIDKRFLKVENVALSKAGEMHGHMIDFKKRGGFIRNKWKSALGFKVPNYGIYPSKIPFSRYVVECVISGLFIVCRNRFSRKILEFIPEAIIGPLFNKLRLFWKFTSRPTKRNGLENLDFIESDNGRLF
;
A
#
# COMPACT_ATOMS: atom_id res chain seq x y z
N ILE A 1 6.52 -10.11 14.59
CA ILE A 1 6.78 -9.01 15.55
C ILE A 1 7.97 -8.23 14.99
N VAL A 2 7.89 -6.92 14.97
CA VAL A 2 8.99 -6.02 14.61
C VAL A 2 9.21 -5.12 15.81
N THR A 3 10.36 -5.25 16.44
CA THR A 3 10.77 -4.40 17.56
C THR A 3 11.41 -3.12 17.04
N ARG A 4 11.14 -1.99 17.68
CA ARG A 4 11.70 -0.67 17.30
C ARG A 4 12.55 -0.05 18.41
N SER A 5 12.64 -0.70 19.57
CA SER A 5 13.48 -0.29 20.68
C SER A 5 14.09 -1.49 21.36
N THR A 6 15.24 -1.28 21.99
CA THR A 6 15.96 -2.30 22.79
C THR A 6 15.15 -2.76 23.99
N GLU A 7 14.36 -1.88 24.58
CA GLU A 7 13.47 -2.21 25.70
C GLU A 7 12.38 -3.19 25.29
N MET A 8 11.75 -2.95 24.11
CA MET A 8 10.73 -3.85 23.58
C MET A 8 11.34 -5.21 23.22
N GLU A 9 12.55 -5.23 22.68
CA GLU A 9 13.28 -6.46 22.38
C GLU A 9 13.56 -7.27 23.65
N SER A 10 13.98 -6.59 24.73
CA SER A 10 14.18 -7.22 26.03
C SER A 10 12.91 -7.86 26.60
N ILE A 11 11.77 -7.15 26.52
CA ILE A 11 10.47 -7.67 26.97
C ILE A 11 10.08 -8.92 26.15
N ILE A 12 10.26 -8.89 24.84
CA ILE A 12 9.92 -10.03 23.99
C ILE A 12 10.83 -11.23 24.30
N ASN A 13 12.11 -11.02 24.49
CA ASN A 13 13.04 -12.09 24.88
C ASN A 13 12.65 -12.70 26.23
N GLU A 14 12.29 -11.89 27.21
CA GLU A 14 11.79 -12.38 28.51
C GLU A 14 10.51 -13.22 28.34
N MET A 15 9.59 -12.81 27.46
CA MET A 15 8.38 -13.59 27.17
C MET A 15 8.68 -14.91 26.45
N ILE A 16 9.70 -14.96 25.62
CA ILE A 16 10.17 -16.19 24.97
C ILE A 16 10.78 -17.12 26.00
N ASP A 17 11.66 -16.62 26.86
CA ASP A 17 12.32 -17.39 27.91
C ASP A 17 11.33 -17.99 28.90
N LYS A 18 10.28 -17.22 29.23
CA LYS A 18 9.16 -17.68 30.08
C LYS A 18 8.17 -18.59 29.32
N ARG A 19 8.40 -18.89 28.05
CA ARG A 19 7.52 -19.69 27.16
C ARG A 19 6.12 -19.14 26.97
N PHE A 20 5.92 -17.84 27.17
CA PHE A 20 4.67 -17.16 26.83
C PHE A 20 4.53 -16.90 25.33
N LEU A 21 5.65 -16.81 24.61
CA LEU A 21 5.68 -16.66 23.17
C LEU A 21 6.55 -17.74 22.53
N LYS A 22 6.04 -18.30 21.43
CA LYS A 22 6.83 -19.10 20.50
C LYS A 22 7.02 -18.27 19.23
N VAL A 23 8.25 -17.95 18.90
CA VAL A 23 8.59 -17.16 17.71
C VAL A 23 9.55 -17.94 16.81
N GLU A 24 9.44 -17.66 15.52
CA GLU A 24 10.38 -18.14 14.51
C GLU A 24 10.99 -16.93 13.80
N ASN A 25 12.29 -16.99 13.56
CA ASN A 25 12.97 -15.97 12.78
C ASN A 25 12.56 -16.08 11.31
N VAL A 26 12.02 -15.00 10.77
CA VAL A 26 11.61 -14.92 9.38
C VAL A 26 12.59 -14.03 8.62
N ALA A 27 13.12 -14.53 7.50
CA ALA A 27 13.97 -13.74 6.64
C ALA A 27 13.25 -12.43 6.20
N LEU A 28 13.98 -11.33 6.13
CA LEU A 28 13.45 -10.02 5.79
C LEU A 28 12.71 -10.02 4.44
N SER A 29 13.22 -10.77 3.46
CA SER A 29 12.58 -10.98 2.17
C SER A 29 11.18 -11.57 2.30
N LYS A 30 11.02 -12.61 3.12
CA LYS A 30 9.74 -13.27 3.37
C LYS A 30 8.76 -12.37 4.12
N ALA A 31 9.25 -11.60 5.10
CA ALA A 31 8.45 -10.59 5.78
C ALA A 31 7.96 -9.49 4.81
N GLY A 32 8.82 -9.05 3.90
CA GLY A 32 8.48 -8.13 2.83
C GLY A 32 7.42 -8.68 1.87
N GLU A 33 7.51 -9.96 1.49
CA GLU A 33 6.50 -10.63 0.66
C GLU A 33 5.12 -10.68 1.32
N MET A 34 5.05 -10.94 2.62
CA MET A 34 3.79 -10.96 3.37
C MET A 34 3.08 -9.61 3.33
N HIS A 35 3.83 -8.51 3.34
CA HIS A 35 3.31 -7.14 3.40
C HIS A 35 3.47 -6.36 2.09
N GLY A 36 3.90 -7.00 1.02
CA GLY A 36 4.26 -6.35 -0.24
C GLY A 36 3.19 -5.41 -0.80
N HIS A 37 1.93 -5.79 -0.74
CA HIS A 37 0.82 -4.94 -1.21
C HIS A 37 0.63 -3.67 -0.33
N MET A 38 0.86 -3.77 0.97
CA MET A 38 0.81 -2.61 1.88
C MET A 38 1.99 -1.68 1.66
N ILE A 39 3.16 -2.25 1.42
CA ILE A 39 4.38 -1.49 1.12
C ILE A 39 4.19 -0.75 -0.19
N ASP A 40 3.73 -1.40 -1.25
CA ASP A 40 3.47 -0.77 -2.55
C ASP A 40 2.42 0.33 -2.46
N PHE A 41 1.32 0.10 -1.74
CA PHE A 41 0.28 1.10 -1.53
C PHE A 41 0.82 2.38 -0.87
N LYS A 42 1.71 2.24 0.10
CA LYS A 42 2.36 3.37 0.77
C LYS A 42 3.44 4.00 -0.08
N LYS A 43 4.34 3.19 -0.63
CA LYS A 43 5.56 3.67 -1.30
C LYS A 43 5.32 4.16 -2.72
N ARG A 44 4.38 3.58 -3.48
CA ARG A 44 4.05 4.02 -4.86
C ARG A 44 2.71 4.73 -4.92
N GLY A 45 1.66 4.13 -4.37
CA GLY A 45 0.32 4.70 -4.41
C GLY A 45 0.23 6.07 -3.75
N GLY A 46 0.94 6.27 -2.62
CA GLY A 46 1.03 7.58 -1.96
C GLY A 46 1.61 8.65 -2.87
N PHE A 47 2.69 8.35 -3.58
CA PHE A 47 3.33 9.30 -4.51
C PHE A 47 2.47 9.59 -5.73
N ILE A 48 1.76 8.59 -6.29
CA ILE A 48 0.80 8.81 -7.38
C ILE A 48 -0.29 9.78 -6.95
N ARG A 49 -0.88 9.58 -5.76
CA ARG A 49 -1.92 10.48 -5.23
C ARG A 49 -1.41 11.88 -4.98
N ASN A 50 -0.19 12.01 -4.47
CA ASN A 50 0.45 13.32 -4.27
C ASN A 50 0.69 14.01 -5.61
N LYS A 51 1.14 13.29 -6.64
CA LYS A 51 1.32 13.84 -7.98
C LYS A 51 0.00 14.40 -8.54
N TRP A 52 -1.08 13.65 -8.43
CA TRP A 52 -2.40 14.13 -8.89
C TRP A 52 -2.88 15.35 -8.09
N LYS A 53 -2.73 15.33 -6.76
CA LYS A 53 -3.08 16.48 -5.93
C LYS A 53 -2.27 17.72 -6.27
N SER A 54 -0.97 17.57 -6.48
CA SER A 54 -0.09 18.66 -6.89
C SER A 54 -0.50 19.22 -8.25
N ALA A 55 -0.79 18.35 -9.24
CA ALA A 55 -1.29 18.77 -10.55
C ALA A 55 -2.63 19.53 -10.49
N LEU A 56 -3.43 19.27 -9.45
CA LEU A 56 -4.69 20.00 -9.19
C LEU A 56 -4.48 21.25 -8.31
N GLY A 57 -3.23 21.66 -8.04
CA GLY A 57 -2.90 22.84 -7.25
C GLY A 57 -3.00 22.69 -5.72
N PHE A 58 -3.22 21.48 -5.22
CA PHE A 58 -3.24 21.24 -3.77
C PHE A 58 -1.81 21.19 -3.19
N LYS A 59 -1.66 21.71 -1.98
CA LYS A 59 -0.42 21.53 -1.22
C LYS A 59 -0.25 20.06 -0.84
N VAL A 60 0.90 19.49 -1.17
CA VAL A 60 1.25 18.11 -0.86
C VAL A 60 2.53 18.07 -0.03
N PRO A 61 2.69 17.06 0.86
CA PRO A 61 3.92 16.91 1.62
C PRO A 61 5.07 16.56 0.68
N ASN A 62 6.22 17.19 0.92
CA ASN A 62 7.47 16.84 0.27
C ASN A 62 8.27 15.95 1.22
N TYR A 63 8.62 14.74 0.76
CA TYR A 63 9.38 13.78 1.55
C TYR A 63 10.88 13.76 1.19
N GLY A 64 11.32 14.59 0.23
CA GLY A 64 12.70 14.58 -0.26
C GLY A 64 13.09 13.31 -1.06
N ILE A 65 12.19 12.35 -1.16
CA ILE A 65 12.39 11.08 -1.86
C ILE A 65 11.22 10.78 -2.77
N TYR A 66 11.44 10.07 -3.85
CA TYR A 66 10.39 9.58 -4.74
C TYR A 66 10.78 8.23 -5.36
N PRO A 67 9.81 7.39 -5.75
CA PRO A 67 10.10 6.09 -6.35
C PRO A 67 10.74 6.24 -7.74
N SER A 68 11.79 5.47 -7.99
CA SER A 68 12.57 5.53 -9.24
C SER A 68 11.74 5.20 -10.47
N LYS A 69 10.89 4.21 -10.38
CA LYS A 69 10.02 3.75 -11.47
C LYS A 69 8.65 3.35 -10.96
N ILE A 70 7.61 3.91 -11.57
CA ILE A 70 6.23 3.48 -11.35
C ILE A 70 5.68 3.00 -12.69
N PRO A 71 5.34 1.71 -12.84
CA PRO A 71 4.76 1.20 -14.08
C PRO A 71 3.38 1.80 -14.33
N PHE A 72 3.03 2.00 -15.61
CA PHE A 72 1.74 2.57 -16.01
C PHE A 72 0.54 1.83 -15.42
N SER A 73 0.60 0.50 -15.39
CA SER A 73 -0.43 -0.33 -14.77
C SER A 73 -0.73 0.07 -13.31
N ARG A 74 0.28 0.55 -12.58
CA ARG A 74 0.11 1.00 -11.21
C ARG A 74 -0.66 2.32 -11.11
N TYR A 75 -0.51 3.21 -12.10
CA TYR A 75 -1.35 4.43 -12.20
C TYR A 75 -2.81 4.06 -12.43
N VAL A 76 -3.08 3.12 -13.33
CA VAL A 76 -4.45 2.63 -13.60
C VAL A 76 -5.07 2.04 -12.33
N VAL A 77 -4.36 1.18 -11.62
CA VAL A 77 -4.82 0.59 -10.36
C VAL A 77 -5.12 1.67 -9.32
N GLU A 78 -4.25 2.67 -9.17
CA GLU A 78 -4.47 3.75 -8.20
C GLU A 78 -5.67 4.62 -8.59
N CYS A 79 -5.89 4.85 -9.89
CA CYS A 79 -7.08 5.54 -10.39
C CYS A 79 -8.36 4.80 -10.01
N VAL A 80 -8.40 3.48 -10.24
CA VAL A 80 -9.56 2.64 -9.87
C VAL A 80 -9.81 2.67 -8.36
N ILE A 81 -8.76 2.49 -7.54
CA ILE A 81 -8.88 2.52 -6.08
C ILE A 81 -9.38 3.88 -5.60
N SER A 82 -8.76 4.96 -6.07
CA SER A 82 -9.13 6.33 -5.69
C SER A 82 -10.55 6.66 -6.14
N GLY A 83 -10.93 6.24 -7.34
CA GLY A 83 -12.29 6.38 -7.87
C GLY A 83 -13.32 5.64 -7.01
N LEU A 84 -13.05 4.40 -6.62
CA LEU A 84 -13.91 3.63 -5.72
C LEU A 84 -14.08 4.34 -4.36
N PHE A 85 -13.01 4.87 -3.78
CA PHE A 85 -13.12 5.62 -2.53
C PHE A 85 -13.95 6.89 -2.67
N ILE A 86 -13.83 7.62 -3.80
CA ILE A 86 -14.64 8.81 -4.08
C ILE A 86 -16.12 8.41 -4.20
N VAL A 87 -16.42 7.36 -4.96
CA VAL A 87 -17.79 6.84 -5.11
C VAL A 87 -18.37 6.41 -3.77
N CYS A 88 -17.63 5.61 -2.99
CA CYS A 88 -18.09 5.15 -1.68
C CYS A 88 -18.21 6.27 -0.64
N ARG A 89 -17.47 7.38 -0.79
CA ARG A 89 -17.57 8.56 0.08
C ARG A 89 -18.84 9.36 -0.17
N ASN A 90 -19.34 9.38 -1.40
CA ASN A 90 -20.51 10.16 -1.78
C ASN A 90 -21.79 9.50 -1.26
N ARG A 91 -22.62 10.26 -0.54
CA ARG A 91 -23.91 9.77 0.02
C ARG A 91 -24.87 9.28 -1.06
N PHE A 92 -24.93 9.98 -2.20
CA PHE A 92 -25.79 9.61 -3.32
C PHE A 92 -25.36 8.27 -3.94
N SER A 93 -24.09 8.10 -4.18
CA SER A 93 -23.56 6.85 -4.72
C SER A 93 -23.78 5.66 -3.80
N ARG A 94 -23.66 5.87 -2.47
CA ARG A 94 -23.99 4.81 -1.49
C ARG A 94 -25.43 4.38 -1.58
N LYS A 95 -26.38 5.33 -1.67
CA LYS A 95 -27.79 5.00 -1.85
C LYS A 95 -28.05 4.18 -3.12
N ILE A 96 -27.38 4.51 -4.23
CA ILE A 96 -27.48 3.71 -5.47
C ILE A 96 -26.96 2.29 -5.24
N LEU A 97 -25.81 2.15 -4.53
CA LEU A 97 -25.26 0.83 -4.22
C LEU A 97 -26.19 -0.05 -3.38
N GLU A 98 -27.01 0.54 -2.51
CA GLU A 98 -28.01 -0.19 -1.71
C GLU A 98 -29.11 -0.84 -2.57
N PHE A 99 -29.39 -0.30 -3.75
CA PHE A 99 -30.38 -0.87 -4.69
C PHE A 99 -29.81 -1.98 -5.59
N ILE A 100 -28.49 -2.13 -5.65
CA ILE A 100 -27.87 -3.15 -6.50
C ILE A 100 -27.80 -4.47 -5.73
N PRO A 101 -28.32 -5.58 -6.27
CA PRO A 101 -28.28 -6.86 -5.59
C PRO A 101 -26.83 -7.31 -5.29
N GLU A 102 -26.63 -7.86 -4.09
CA GLU A 102 -25.35 -8.37 -3.63
C GLU A 102 -24.73 -9.40 -4.59
N ALA A 103 -25.59 -10.19 -5.24
CA ALA A 103 -25.18 -11.15 -6.26
C ALA A 103 -24.41 -10.54 -7.45
N ILE A 104 -24.63 -9.25 -7.73
CA ILE A 104 -23.92 -8.52 -8.79
C ILE A 104 -22.69 -7.80 -8.22
N ILE A 105 -22.87 -7.09 -7.12
CA ILE A 105 -21.80 -6.30 -6.49
C ILE A 105 -20.68 -7.20 -5.97
N GLY A 106 -20.98 -8.30 -5.28
CA GLY A 106 -20.03 -9.18 -4.67
C GLY A 106 -18.96 -9.70 -5.66
N PRO A 107 -19.37 -10.36 -6.75
CA PRO A 107 -18.44 -10.83 -7.78
C PRO A 107 -17.63 -9.72 -8.44
N LEU A 108 -18.23 -8.55 -8.70
CA LEU A 108 -17.56 -7.39 -9.30
C LEU A 108 -16.44 -6.89 -8.38
N PHE A 109 -16.74 -6.64 -7.11
CA PHE A 109 -15.74 -6.20 -6.13
C PHE A 109 -14.65 -7.24 -5.91
N ASN A 110 -14.99 -8.52 -5.93
CA ASN A 110 -14.00 -9.58 -5.81
C ASN A 110 -13.03 -9.60 -6.99
N LYS A 111 -13.54 -9.46 -8.23
CA LYS A 111 -12.70 -9.35 -9.43
C LYS A 111 -11.79 -8.11 -9.37
N LEU A 112 -12.31 -6.95 -8.97
CA LEU A 112 -11.52 -5.73 -8.79
C LEU A 112 -10.45 -5.91 -7.71
N ARG A 113 -10.78 -6.55 -6.60
CA ARG A 113 -9.84 -6.86 -5.52
C ARG A 113 -8.72 -7.79 -5.99
N LEU A 114 -9.08 -8.82 -6.75
CA LEU A 114 -8.10 -9.77 -7.29
C LEU A 114 -7.18 -9.09 -8.32
N PHE A 115 -7.74 -8.28 -9.20
CA PHE A 115 -6.98 -7.47 -10.15
C PHE A 115 -6.02 -6.52 -9.44
N TRP A 116 -6.47 -5.81 -8.42
CA TRP A 116 -5.61 -4.95 -7.60
C TRP A 116 -4.50 -5.75 -6.91
N LYS A 117 -4.84 -6.85 -6.25
CA LYS A 117 -3.84 -7.71 -5.62
C LYS A 117 -2.82 -8.24 -6.62
N PHE A 118 -3.27 -8.61 -7.80
CA PHE A 118 -2.41 -9.10 -8.86
C PHE A 118 -1.40 -8.04 -9.34
N THR A 119 -1.85 -6.81 -9.51
CA THR A 119 -1.06 -5.71 -10.07
C THR A 119 -0.19 -5.02 -9.02
N SER A 120 -0.64 -4.98 -7.75
CA SER A 120 0.03 -4.27 -6.66
C SER A 120 0.91 -5.15 -5.77
N ARG A 121 1.10 -6.44 -6.11
CA ARG A 121 2.06 -7.32 -5.41
C ARG A 121 3.38 -7.43 -6.19
N PRO A 122 4.24 -6.42 -6.14
CA PRO A 122 5.52 -6.47 -6.83
C PRO A 122 6.42 -7.58 -6.28
N THR A 123 6.29 -7.90 -4.99
CA THR A 123 7.10 -8.87 -4.27
C THR A 123 6.97 -10.31 -4.77
N LYS A 124 5.81 -10.71 -5.28
CA LYS A 124 5.65 -12.07 -5.85
C LYS A 124 6.19 -12.20 -7.27
N ARG A 125 6.45 -11.10 -7.98
CA ARG A 125 6.83 -11.10 -9.40
C ARG A 125 8.17 -10.45 -9.68
N ASN A 126 8.48 -9.34 -8.98
CA ASN A 126 9.64 -8.51 -9.28
C ASN A 126 10.47 -8.17 -8.04
N GLY A 127 10.17 -8.75 -6.87
CA GLY A 127 10.87 -8.49 -5.61
C GLY A 127 10.66 -7.08 -5.04
N LEU A 128 11.19 -6.85 -3.85
CA LEU A 128 11.25 -5.53 -3.21
C LEU A 128 12.29 -4.62 -3.88
N GLU A 129 13.19 -5.19 -4.67
CA GLU A 129 14.29 -4.54 -5.37
C GLU A 129 13.80 -3.43 -6.31
N ASN A 130 12.58 -3.56 -6.83
CA ASN A 130 11.96 -2.54 -7.70
C ASN A 130 11.25 -1.40 -6.94
N LEU A 131 11.40 -1.33 -5.62
CA LEU A 131 10.86 -0.26 -4.79
C LEU A 131 11.91 0.79 -4.41
N ASP A 132 12.93 0.96 -5.25
CA ASP A 132 13.99 1.92 -5.05
C ASP A 132 13.45 3.35 -5.04
N PHE A 133 14.07 4.17 -4.19
CA PHE A 133 13.79 5.59 -4.09
C PHE A 133 14.98 6.38 -4.61
N ILE A 134 14.67 7.51 -5.22
CA ILE A 134 15.65 8.51 -5.62
C ILE A 134 15.48 9.71 -4.69
N GLU A 135 16.59 10.23 -4.18
CA GLU A 135 16.58 11.49 -3.42
C GLU A 135 16.37 12.66 -4.39
N SER A 136 15.57 13.62 -3.96
CA SER A 136 15.31 14.82 -4.74
C SER A 136 16.31 15.89 -4.37
N ASP A 137 17.28 16.16 -5.23
CA ASP A 137 18.32 17.19 -5.01
C ASP A 137 17.76 18.61 -4.83
N ASN A 138 16.53 18.90 -5.28
CA ASN A 138 15.98 20.25 -5.31
C ASN A 138 14.63 20.43 -4.63
N GLY A 139 14.14 19.48 -3.85
CA GLY A 139 12.86 19.59 -3.17
C GLY A 139 11.62 19.75 -4.09
N ARG A 140 11.79 19.75 -5.40
CA ARG A 140 10.70 19.77 -6.38
C ARG A 140 10.37 18.35 -6.80
N LEU A 141 9.23 17.88 -6.40
CA LEU A 141 8.78 16.49 -6.64
C LEU A 141 8.16 16.29 -8.03
N PHE A 142 7.74 17.37 -8.69
CA PHE A 142 7.04 17.29 -9.99
C PHE A 142 7.14 18.60 -10.75
#